data_d558e445975c0e79a08f671c97ba60cb
#
_entry.id   d558e445975c0e79a08f671c97ba60cb
#
_cell.length_a   1.000
_cell.length_b   1.000
_cell.length_c   1.000
_cell.angle_alpha   90.00
_cell.angle_beta   90.00
_cell.angle_gamma   90.00
#
_symmetry.space_group_name_H-M   'P 1'
#
loop_
_entity.id
_entity.type
_entity.pdbx_description
1 polymer ?
#
loop_
_entity_poly.entity_id
_entity_poly.type
_entity_poly.pdbx_seq_one_letter_code
_entity_poly.pdbx_strand_id
1 'polypeptide(L)'
;MDQKTLIGFILIGAILLFWPTYLDFISPEPQENDVISPVESVVQEVEKNIPTASLSPTQTPSGLSESVFTVETPLFTAGISNKNGGSLNSFLVTKHLKVNENTLNLIDTENKNNLLVSYINQSGEEVFLDDFWAESNIPSVEENGSFVLSEENPTVTLSYILQVGSGAVQKDLTFSYNSYEVIINTNLRDIRGDVLDGNFRLDWFGGLPLTE
;
A
#
# COMPACT_ATOMS: atom_id res chain seq x y z
N MET A 1 6.89 52.84 13.45
CA MET A 1 6.67 51.37 13.33
C MET A 1 5.55 51.03 14.31
N ASP A 2 4.48 50.46 13.80
CA ASP A 2 3.35 50.13 14.68
C ASP A 2 3.72 48.99 15.64
N GLN A 3 3.26 49.13 16.88
CA GLN A 3 3.55 48.18 17.97
C GLN A 3 3.16 46.73 17.57
N LYS A 4 2.12 46.57 16.76
CA LYS A 4 1.67 45.27 16.21
C LYS A 4 2.68 44.66 15.22
N THR A 5 3.30 45.51 14.40
CA THR A 5 4.34 45.08 13.45
C THR A 5 5.61 44.63 14.19
N LEU A 6 5.99 45.31 15.25
CA LEU A 6 7.14 44.94 16.09
C LEU A 6 6.93 43.56 16.74
N ILE A 7 5.71 43.33 17.30
CA ILE A 7 5.34 42.03 17.90
C ILE A 7 5.40 40.90 16.86
N GLY A 8 4.94 41.16 15.63
CA GLY A 8 5.00 40.18 14.53
C GLY A 8 6.43 39.78 14.18
N PHE A 9 7.36 40.75 14.10
CA PHE A 9 8.79 40.47 13.84
C PHE A 9 9.45 39.68 14.98
N ILE A 10 9.11 39.97 16.22
CA ILE A 10 9.65 39.23 17.38
C ILE A 10 9.15 37.78 17.35
N LEU A 11 7.90 37.56 17.01
CA LEU A 11 7.31 36.22 16.95
C LEU A 11 7.91 35.36 15.82
N ILE A 12 8.10 35.95 14.63
CA ILE A 12 8.80 35.30 13.52
C ILE A 12 10.25 34.98 13.89
N GLY A 13 10.95 35.93 14.53
CA GLY A 13 12.32 35.72 14.99
C GLY A 13 12.42 34.57 16.01
N ALA A 14 11.47 34.48 16.94
CA ALA A 14 11.41 33.39 17.92
C ALA A 14 11.18 32.04 17.23
N ILE A 15 10.26 31.95 16.25
CA ILE A 15 10.02 30.71 15.51
C ILE A 15 11.30 30.26 14.78
N LEU A 16 12.00 31.19 14.09
CA LEU A 16 13.23 30.85 13.38
C LEU A 16 14.37 30.42 14.31
N LEU A 17 14.42 30.98 15.52
CA LEU A 17 15.45 30.65 16.52
C LEU A 17 15.22 29.27 17.14
N PHE A 18 13.97 28.87 17.34
CA PHE A 18 13.62 27.56 17.90
C PHE A 18 13.48 26.46 16.84
N TRP A 19 13.51 26.80 15.55
CA TRP A 19 13.38 25.85 14.45
C TRP A 19 14.40 24.69 14.49
N PRO A 20 15.71 24.93 14.68
CA PRO A 20 16.70 23.86 14.79
C PRO A 20 16.42 22.89 15.94
N THR A 21 16.08 23.43 17.12
CA THR A 21 15.78 22.62 18.30
C THR A 21 14.52 21.76 18.10
N TYR A 22 13.55 22.27 17.36
CA TYR A 22 12.34 21.54 16.99
C TYR A 22 12.65 20.39 16.02
N LEU A 23 13.55 20.60 15.04
CA LEU A 23 13.99 19.56 14.13
C LEU A 23 14.77 18.45 14.86
N ASP A 24 15.64 18.79 15.81
CA ASP A 24 16.38 17.82 16.62
C ASP A 24 15.44 16.95 17.48
N PHE A 25 14.31 17.51 17.91
CA PHE A 25 13.31 16.76 18.70
C PHE A 25 12.46 15.79 17.86
N ILE A 26 12.23 16.10 16.58
CA ILE A 26 11.41 15.27 15.67
C ILE A 26 12.25 14.30 14.83
N SER A 27 13.53 14.61 14.58
CA SER A 27 14.42 13.72 13.83
C SER A 27 14.81 12.54 14.72
N PRO A 28 14.59 11.27 14.27
CA PRO A 28 15.16 10.13 14.97
C PRO A 28 16.67 10.25 14.99
N GLU A 29 17.29 9.97 16.16
CA GLU A 29 18.73 10.01 16.34
C GLU A 29 19.45 9.25 15.22
N PRO A 30 20.46 9.86 14.56
CA PRO A 30 21.30 9.13 13.64
C PRO A 30 22.06 8.08 14.44
N GLN A 31 21.90 6.81 14.12
CA GLN A 31 22.75 5.75 14.65
C GLN A 31 24.18 6.04 14.26
N GLU A 32 25.05 6.28 15.26
CA GLU A 32 26.49 6.39 15.10
C GLU A 32 26.99 5.09 14.45
N ASN A 33 27.34 5.20 13.17
CA ASN A 33 28.16 4.18 12.54
C ASN A 33 29.57 4.31 13.08
N ASP A 34 30.02 3.32 13.83
CA ASP A 34 31.39 3.15 14.27
C ASP A 34 32.34 3.32 13.08
N VAL A 35 33.19 4.35 13.21
CA VAL A 35 34.27 4.65 12.28
C VAL A 35 35.32 3.54 12.43
N ILE A 36 35.31 2.56 11.52
CA ILE A 36 36.42 1.63 11.36
C ILE A 36 37.48 2.32 10.49
N SER A 37 38.65 2.55 11.09
CA SER A 37 39.86 3.07 10.47
C SER A 37 40.29 2.26 9.24
N PRO A 38 40.94 2.91 8.25
CA PRO A 38 41.33 2.24 7.00
C PRO A 38 42.51 1.29 7.25
N VAL A 39 42.29 0.01 6.96
CA VAL A 39 43.37 -0.94 6.75
C VAL A 39 43.60 -1.06 5.24
N GLU A 40 44.76 -0.56 4.84
CA GLU A 40 45.38 -0.74 3.55
C GLU A 40 45.69 -2.23 3.34
N SER A 41 45.06 -2.88 2.36
CA SER A 41 45.59 -4.17 1.87
C SER A 41 44.98 -4.59 0.53
N VAL A 42 45.86 -4.56 -0.46
CA VAL A 42 46.03 -5.55 -1.52
C VAL A 42 44.80 -5.93 -2.36
N VAL A 43 44.83 -5.32 -3.56
CA VAL A 43 44.09 -5.76 -4.73
C VAL A 43 44.49 -7.23 -5.07
N GLN A 44 43.56 -8.15 -4.87
CA GLN A 44 43.48 -9.37 -5.63
C GLN A 44 42.14 -9.41 -6.36
N GLU A 45 42.27 -9.20 -7.66
CA GLU A 45 41.23 -9.35 -8.66
C GLU A 45 40.83 -10.84 -8.69
N VAL A 46 39.72 -11.14 -8.04
CA VAL A 46 39.01 -12.39 -8.23
C VAL A 46 37.71 -12.03 -8.97
N GLU A 47 37.77 -12.25 -10.29
CA GLU A 47 36.57 -12.35 -11.12
C GLU A 47 35.67 -13.43 -10.52
N LYS A 48 34.75 -13.03 -9.65
CA LYS A 48 33.63 -13.87 -9.22
C LYS A 48 32.48 -13.62 -10.17
N ASN A 49 32.37 -14.43 -11.21
CA ASN A 49 31.14 -14.63 -11.97
C ASN A 49 30.03 -14.97 -10.98
N ILE A 50 29.30 -13.95 -10.54
CA ILE A 50 28.01 -14.12 -9.91
C ILE A 50 27.03 -14.28 -11.09
N PRO A 51 26.38 -15.44 -11.27
CA PRO A 51 25.29 -15.51 -12.21
C PRO A 51 24.21 -14.56 -11.70
N THR A 52 24.02 -13.45 -12.39
CA THR A 52 22.88 -12.58 -12.23
C THR A 52 21.65 -13.42 -12.59
N ALA A 53 21.06 -14.07 -11.62
CA ALA A 53 19.75 -14.65 -11.80
C ALA A 53 18.81 -13.46 -12.00
N SER A 54 18.51 -13.17 -13.26
CA SER A 54 17.35 -12.35 -13.62
C SER A 54 16.16 -13.06 -13.00
N LEU A 55 15.62 -12.48 -11.91
CA LEU A 55 14.36 -12.94 -11.37
C LEU A 55 13.33 -12.62 -12.44
N SER A 56 12.97 -13.63 -13.22
CA SER A 56 11.86 -13.55 -14.15
C SER A 56 10.60 -13.17 -13.37
N PRO A 57 9.70 -12.39 -13.98
CA PRO A 57 8.46 -12.01 -13.31
C PRO A 57 7.80 -13.25 -12.73
N THR A 58 7.32 -13.09 -11.55
CA THR A 58 6.72 -14.08 -10.66
C THR A 58 5.93 -15.12 -11.42
N GLN A 59 6.33 -16.39 -11.28
CA GLN A 59 5.47 -17.47 -11.70
C GLN A 59 4.36 -17.59 -10.65
N THR A 60 3.18 -17.13 -11.01
CA THR A 60 1.94 -17.41 -10.27
C THR A 60 1.86 -18.91 -10.03
N PRO A 61 1.49 -19.38 -8.82
CA PRO A 61 1.17 -20.79 -8.64
C PRO A 61 0.11 -21.14 -9.68
N SER A 62 0.46 -22.00 -10.61
CA SER A 62 -0.42 -22.42 -11.71
C SER A 62 -1.72 -22.97 -11.12
N GLY A 63 -2.82 -22.23 -11.18
CA GLY A 63 -4.11 -22.69 -10.73
C GLY A 63 -4.93 -21.74 -9.85
N LEU A 64 -4.43 -20.58 -9.45
CA LEU A 64 -5.28 -19.58 -8.79
C LEU A 64 -6.23 -18.96 -9.81
N SER A 65 -7.51 -18.94 -9.48
CA SER A 65 -8.54 -18.23 -10.22
C SER A 65 -9.00 -17.01 -9.45
N GLU A 66 -9.70 -16.10 -10.12
CA GLU A 66 -10.32 -14.97 -9.45
C GLU A 66 -11.33 -15.45 -8.41
N SER A 67 -11.18 -14.95 -7.19
CA SER A 67 -12.17 -15.03 -6.12
C SER A 67 -12.62 -13.61 -5.78
N VAL A 68 -13.92 -13.45 -5.52
CA VAL A 68 -14.51 -12.14 -5.19
C VAL A 68 -15.28 -12.27 -3.89
N PHE A 69 -14.97 -11.37 -2.96
CA PHE A 69 -15.69 -11.20 -1.70
C PHE A 69 -16.50 -9.90 -1.73
N THR A 70 -17.58 -9.86 -0.98
CA THR A 70 -18.39 -8.67 -0.81
C THR A 70 -18.36 -8.23 0.64
N VAL A 71 -18.08 -6.94 0.89
CA VAL A 71 -18.21 -6.31 2.20
C VAL A 71 -19.41 -5.39 2.18
N GLU A 72 -20.36 -5.64 3.07
CA GLU A 72 -21.60 -4.87 3.18
C GLU A 72 -21.62 -4.09 4.50
N THR A 73 -21.92 -2.79 4.40
CA THR A 73 -22.09 -1.87 5.53
C THR A 73 -23.35 -1.02 5.30
N PRO A 74 -23.84 -0.29 6.30
CA PRO A 74 -24.90 0.69 6.09
C PRO A 74 -24.50 1.87 5.18
N LEU A 75 -23.21 2.06 4.92
CA LEU A 75 -22.68 3.18 4.15
C LEU A 75 -22.37 2.80 2.71
N PHE A 76 -21.88 1.57 2.49
CA PHE A 76 -21.45 1.09 1.18
C PHE A 76 -21.51 -0.43 1.07
N THR A 77 -21.47 -0.90 -0.18
CA THR A 77 -21.19 -2.29 -0.53
C THR A 77 -19.96 -2.33 -1.43
N ALA A 78 -18.91 -3.05 -1.03
CA ALA A 78 -17.68 -3.18 -1.79
C ALA A 78 -17.47 -4.61 -2.28
N GLY A 79 -17.12 -4.78 -3.55
CA GLY A 79 -16.66 -6.04 -4.13
C GLY A 79 -15.15 -6.06 -4.21
N ILE A 80 -14.50 -7.07 -3.64
CA ILE A 80 -13.05 -7.20 -3.54
C ILE A 80 -12.62 -8.48 -4.27
N SER A 81 -11.74 -8.34 -5.28
CA SER A 81 -11.12 -9.46 -5.97
C SER A 81 -9.75 -9.76 -5.36
N ASN A 82 -9.33 -11.03 -5.37
CA ASN A 82 -7.97 -11.42 -5.02
C ASN A 82 -6.92 -10.98 -6.06
N LYS A 83 -7.34 -10.41 -7.20
CA LYS A 83 -6.43 -9.81 -8.17
C LYS A 83 -5.69 -8.64 -7.53
N ASN A 84 -4.40 -8.49 -7.82
CA ASN A 84 -3.52 -7.46 -7.24
C ASN A 84 -3.49 -7.51 -5.69
N GLY A 85 -3.88 -8.63 -5.07
CA GLY A 85 -3.98 -8.75 -3.61
C GLY A 85 -5.09 -7.90 -2.99
N GLY A 86 -6.28 -7.93 -3.57
CA GLY A 86 -7.44 -7.21 -3.06
C GLY A 86 -7.76 -5.96 -3.87
N SER A 87 -7.91 -6.07 -5.20
CA SER A 87 -8.44 -4.96 -6.01
C SER A 87 -9.94 -4.77 -5.77
N LEU A 88 -10.40 -3.53 -5.83
CA LEU A 88 -11.82 -3.20 -5.71
C LEU A 88 -12.50 -3.35 -7.07
N ASN A 89 -13.45 -4.26 -7.19
CA ASN A 89 -14.29 -4.44 -8.39
C ASN A 89 -15.46 -3.47 -8.40
N SER A 90 -15.95 -3.09 -7.21
CA SER A 90 -17.03 -2.13 -7.03
C SER A 90 -16.92 -1.48 -5.66
N PHE A 91 -17.41 -0.25 -5.55
CA PHE A 91 -17.60 0.44 -4.29
C PHE A 91 -18.88 1.27 -4.40
N LEU A 92 -19.99 0.66 -4.03
CA LEU A 92 -21.34 1.22 -4.17
C LEU A 92 -21.69 1.98 -2.90
N VAL A 93 -21.86 3.29 -3.02
CA VAL A 93 -22.24 4.15 -1.91
C VAL A 93 -23.76 4.12 -1.73
N THR A 94 -24.25 3.64 -0.57
CA THR A 94 -25.68 3.39 -0.35
C THR A 94 -26.48 4.67 -0.06
N LYS A 95 -25.85 5.68 0.56
CA LYS A 95 -26.53 6.93 0.96
C LYS A 95 -26.53 8.02 -0.09
N HIS A 96 -25.76 7.85 -1.18
CA HIS A 96 -25.64 8.85 -2.23
C HIS A 96 -26.05 8.23 -3.56
N LEU A 97 -27.09 8.77 -4.16
CA LEU A 97 -27.57 8.36 -5.47
C LEU A 97 -27.03 9.33 -6.53
N LYS A 98 -26.79 8.83 -7.74
CA LYS A 98 -26.59 9.68 -8.92
C LYS A 98 -27.87 10.48 -9.22
N VAL A 99 -27.75 11.51 -10.05
CA VAL A 99 -28.87 12.37 -10.47
C VAL A 99 -30.07 11.56 -11.03
N ASN A 100 -29.85 10.34 -11.53
CA ASN A 100 -30.88 9.45 -12.06
C ASN A 100 -31.30 8.32 -11.09
N GLU A 101 -31.14 8.52 -9.77
CA GLU A 101 -31.49 7.53 -8.74
C GLU A 101 -30.72 6.21 -8.81
N ASN A 102 -29.65 6.14 -9.59
CA ASN A 102 -28.76 4.98 -9.64
C ASN A 102 -27.75 5.01 -8.49
N THR A 103 -27.43 3.85 -7.95
CA THR A 103 -26.39 3.71 -6.93
C THR A 103 -25.04 4.22 -7.46
N LEU A 104 -24.39 5.08 -6.70
CA LEU A 104 -23.09 5.63 -7.04
C LEU A 104 -21.99 4.57 -6.86
N ASN A 105 -21.38 4.10 -7.97
CA ASN A 105 -20.18 3.29 -7.92
C ASN A 105 -18.95 4.20 -8.05
N LEU A 106 -18.02 4.12 -7.09
CA LEU A 106 -16.78 4.90 -7.10
C LEU A 106 -15.66 4.22 -7.88
N ILE A 107 -15.85 2.97 -8.32
CA ILE A 107 -14.85 2.23 -9.11
C ILE A 107 -15.20 2.31 -10.58
N ASP A 108 -14.21 2.67 -11.40
CA ASP A 108 -14.30 2.54 -12.84
C ASP A 108 -14.30 1.05 -13.20
N THR A 109 -15.40 0.58 -13.76
CA THR A 109 -15.57 -0.84 -14.13
C THR A 109 -14.81 -1.22 -15.40
N GLU A 110 -14.36 -0.24 -16.20
CA GLU A 110 -13.58 -0.50 -17.41
C GLU A 110 -12.10 -0.75 -17.07
N ASN A 111 -11.59 -0.09 -16.02
CA ASN A 111 -10.20 -0.25 -15.58
C ASN A 111 -10.14 -0.77 -14.14
N LYS A 112 -10.11 -2.09 -14.00
CA LYS A 112 -10.10 -2.78 -12.71
C LYS A 112 -8.71 -2.88 -12.07
N ASN A 113 -7.67 -2.26 -12.64
CA ASN A 113 -6.32 -2.25 -12.07
C ASN A 113 -6.19 -1.14 -11.02
N ASN A 114 -6.71 -1.40 -9.84
CA ASN A 114 -6.51 -0.54 -8.68
C ASN A 114 -5.82 -1.31 -7.56
N LEU A 115 -5.23 -0.57 -6.63
CA LEU A 115 -4.46 -1.10 -5.52
C LEU A 115 -3.33 -2.05 -5.96
N LEU A 116 -2.77 -1.80 -7.15
CA LEU A 116 -1.67 -2.56 -7.71
C LEU A 116 -0.37 -2.18 -7.02
N VAL A 117 0.34 -3.17 -6.50
CA VAL A 117 1.68 -2.97 -5.91
C VAL A 117 2.73 -3.13 -7.01
N SER A 118 3.63 -2.17 -7.10
CA SER A 118 4.81 -2.24 -7.97
C SER A 118 6.06 -1.73 -7.24
N TYR A 119 7.23 -2.20 -7.66
CA TYR A 119 8.52 -1.76 -7.15
C TYR A 119 9.59 -1.83 -8.22
N ILE A 120 10.71 -1.12 -8.00
CA ILE A 120 11.90 -1.27 -8.83
C ILE A 120 12.81 -2.32 -8.18
N ASN A 121 13.24 -3.32 -8.96
CA ASN A 121 14.16 -4.34 -8.47
C ASN A 121 15.61 -3.84 -8.49
N GLN A 122 16.55 -4.63 -7.94
CA GLN A 122 17.97 -4.28 -7.90
C GLN A 122 18.63 -4.15 -9.29
N SER A 123 18.00 -4.67 -10.33
CA SER A 123 18.44 -4.51 -11.73
C SER A 123 17.92 -3.21 -12.38
N GLY A 124 17.08 -2.44 -11.66
CA GLY A 124 16.47 -1.21 -12.18
C GLY A 124 15.20 -1.46 -13.01
N GLU A 125 14.66 -2.67 -13.00
CA GLU A 125 13.44 -3.02 -13.72
C GLU A 125 12.22 -2.81 -12.83
N GLU A 126 11.13 -2.34 -13.42
CA GLU A 126 9.86 -2.21 -12.72
C GLU A 126 9.13 -3.56 -12.71
N VAL A 127 8.75 -4.00 -11.50
CA VAL A 127 8.02 -5.24 -11.25
C VAL A 127 6.61 -4.89 -10.79
N PHE A 128 5.62 -5.41 -11.51
CA PHE A 128 4.20 -5.28 -11.15
C PHE A 128 3.71 -6.58 -10.54
N LEU A 129 3.01 -6.49 -9.40
CA LEU A 129 2.42 -7.64 -8.72
C LEU A 129 0.94 -7.79 -9.10
N ASP A 130 0.67 -7.93 -10.40
CA ASP A 130 -0.65 -7.88 -11.03
C ASP A 130 -1.36 -9.24 -11.17
N ASP A 131 -0.92 -10.23 -10.40
CA ASP A 131 -1.45 -11.59 -10.36
C ASP A 131 -2.65 -11.76 -9.43
N PHE A 132 -3.22 -12.98 -9.41
CA PHE A 132 -4.14 -13.43 -8.37
C PHE A 132 -3.35 -13.87 -7.14
N TRP A 133 -3.61 -13.24 -5.99
CA TRP A 133 -2.93 -13.56 -4.75
C TRP A 133 -3.71 -14.61 -3.98
N ALA A 134 -3.00 -15.46 -3.25
CA ALA A 134 -3.62 -16.42 -2.35
C ALA A 134 -4.25 -15.70 -1.15
N GLU A 135 -5.38 -16.16 -0.72
CA GLU A 135 -6.04 -15.74 0.51
C GLU A 135 -5.27 -16.32 1.70
N SER A 136 -4.80 -15.48 2.62
CA SER A 136 -4.00 -15.93 3.76
C SER A 136 -4.76 -15.90 5.08
N ASN A 137 -5.66 -14.94 5.24
CA ASN A 137 -6.52 -14.85 6.41
C ASN A 137 -7.84 -14.19 6.00
N ILE A 138 -8.79 -15.01 5.62
CA ILE A 138 -10.15 -14.57 5.31
C ILE A 138 -11.04 -15.09 6.43
N PRO A 139 -11.76 -14.23 7.16
CA PRO A 139 -12.71 -14.66 8.18
C PRO A 139 -13.79 -15.55 7.60
N SER A 140 -14.50 -16.27 8.45
CA SER A 140 -15.64 -17.08 8.01
C SER A 140 -16.67 -16.19 7.30
N VAL A 141 -16.95 -16.53 6.05
CA VAL A 141 -17.95 -15.83 5.21
C VAL A 141 -19.32 -16.51 5.35
N GLU A 142 -20.35 -15.76 5.07
CA GLU A 142 -21.66 -16.33 4.81
C GLU A 142 -21.63 -17.17 3.51
N GLU A 143 -22.62 -18.03 3.30
CA GLU A 143 -22.68 -18.97 2.16
C GLU A 143 -22.52 -18.26 0.77
N ASN A 144 -22.79 -16.97 0.71
CA ASN A 144 -22.72 -16.15 -0.51
C ASN A 144 -21.39 -15.43 -0.72
N GLY A 145 -20.37 -15.64 0.13
CA GLY A 145 -19.09 -14.93 0.05
C GLY A 145 -19.16 -13.46 0.54
N SER A 146 -20.13 -13.14 1.38
CA SER A 146 -20.39 -11.78 1.89
C SER A 146 -20.00 -11.64 3.35
N PHE A 147 -19.47 -10.47 3.72
CA PHE A 147 -19.21 -10.02 5.10
C PHE A 147 -20.15 -8.86 5.42
N VAL A 148 -21.10 -9.09 6.29
CA VAL A 148 -22.02 -8.03 6.74
C VAL A 148 -21.46 -7.42 8.02
N LEU A 149 -21.03 -6.16 7.97
CA LEU A 149 -20.52 -5.43 9.12
C LEU A 149 -21.68 -4.74 9.88
N SER A 150 -21.60 -4.81 11.20
CA SER A 150 -22.59 -4.29 12.12
C SER A 150 -21.90 -3.68 13.35
N GLU A 151 -22.68 -3.12 14.28
CA GLU A 151 -22.15 -2.64 15.56
C GLU A 151 -21.51 -3.77 16.39
N GLU A 152 -22.01 -4.99 16.25
CA GLU A 152 -21.49 -6.16 16.98
C GLU A 152 -20.20 -6.70 16.31
N ASN A 153 -20.11 -6.60 14.98
CA ASN A 153 -18.95 -7.00 14.16
C ASN A 153 -18.48 -5.81 13.33
N PRO A 154 -17.80 -4.83 13.96
CA PRO A 154 -17.60 -3.52 13.34
C PRO A 154 -16.47 -3.48 12.29
N THR A 155 -15.64 -4.51 12.17
CA THR A 155 -14.50 -4.52 11.26
C THR A 155 -14.28 -5.89 10.62
N VAL A 156 -13.77 -5.89 9.39
CA VAL A 156 -13.25 -7.08 8.72
C VAL A 156 -11.89 -6.75 8.08
N THR A 157 -10.95 -7.67 8.17
CA THR A 157 -9.67 -7.59 7.46
C THR A 157 -9.56 -8.78 6.52
N LEU A 158 -9.34 -8.48 5.24
CA LEU A 158 -9.06 -9.47 4.21
C LEU A 158 -7.56 -9.44 3.92
N SER A 159 -6.90 -10.59 4.08
CA SER A 159 -5.45 -10.70 3.90
C SER A 159 -5.11 -11.57 2.72
N TYR A 160 -4.22 -11.08 1.88
CA TYR A 160 -3.74 -11.73 0.66
C TYR A 160 -2.22 -11.87 0.70
N ILE A 161 -1.70 -12.93 0.10
CA ILE A 161 -0.27 -13.21 0.02
C ILE A 161 0.13 -13.63 -1.39
N LEU A 162 1.25 -13.10 -1.87
CA LEU A 162 1.86 -13.49 -3.14
C LEU A 162 3.30 -13.93 -2.90
N GLN A 163 3.66 -15.09 -3.44
CA GLN A 163 5.06 -15.55 -3.42
C GLN A 163 5.84 -14.82 -4.52
N VAL A 164 6.95 -14.21 -4.16
CA VAL A 164 7.85 -13.49 -5.06
C VAL A 164 9.26 -14.02 -4.86
N GLY A 165 9.74 -14.81 -5.81
CA GLY A 165 11.01 -15.51 -5.64
C GLY A 165 11.02 -16.42 -4.42
N SER A 166 11.95 -16.20 -3.48
CA SER A 166 12.04 -16.95 -2.22
C SER A 166 11.29 -16.29 -1.04
N GLY A 167 10.71 -15.12 -1.23
CA GLY A 167 9.99 -14.37 -0.23
C GLY A 167 8.51 -14.26 -0.54
N ALA A 168 7.79 -13.48 0.27
CA ALA A 168 6.38 -13.22 0.08
C ALA A 168 6.04 -11.75 0.31
N VAL A 169 5.02 -11.27 -0.39
CA VAL A 169 4.38 -9.98 -0.16
C VAL A 169 3.01 -10.24 0.43
N GLN A 170 2.67 -9.55 1.50
CA GLN A 170 1.35 -9.60 2.11
C GLN A 170 0.67 -8.24 1.97
N LYS A 171 -0.63 -8.27 1.70
CA LYS A 171 -1.48 -7.08 1.70
C LYS A 171 -2.77 -7.35 2.47
N ASP A 172 -3.09 -6.42 3.39
CA ASP A 172 -4.28 -6.47 4.22
C ASP A 172 -5.17 -5.28 3.89
N LEU A 173 -6.45 -5.54 3.67
CA LEU A 173 -7.49 -4.53 3.50
C LEU A 173 -8.44 -4.60 4.68
N THR A 174 -8.57 -3.52 5.43
CA THR A 174 -9.48 -3.44 6.58
C THR A 174 -10.61 -2.47 6.30
N PHE A 175 -11.83 -2.98 6.46
CA PHE A 175 -13.08 -2.24 6.31
C PHE A 175 -13.73 -2.04 7.67
N SER A 176 -14.44 -0.92 7.84
CA SER A 176 -15.13 -0.59 9.08
C SER A 176 -16.59 -0.25 8.84
N TYR A 177 -17.45 -0.69 9.75
CA TYR A 177 -18.93 -0.56 9.71
C TYR A 177 -19.41 0.88 9.50
N ASN A 178 -18.76 1.85 10.15
CA ASN A 178 -19.21 3.26 10.19
C ASN A 178 -18.25 4.23 9.48
N SER A 179 -17.37 3.74 8.60
CA SER A 179 -16.40 4.56 7.86
C SER A 179 -16.37 4.18 6.40
N TYR A 180 -16.19 5.17 5.51
CA TYR A 180 -15.87 4.95 4.10
C TYR A 180 -14.37 4.69 3.85
N GLU A 181 -13.56 4.76 4.90
CA GLU A 181 -12.13 4.51 4.82
C GLU A 181 -11.83 3.02 4.66
N VAL A 182 -10.93 2.71 3.73
CA VAL A 182 -10.33 1.39 3.57
C VAL A 182 -8.86 1.49 3.95
N ILE A 183 -8.47 0.85 5.05
CA ILE A 183 -7.08 0.84 5.50
C ILE A 183 -6.34 -0.26 4.75
N ILE A 184 -5.23 0.11 4.08
CA ILE A 184 -4.40 -0.81 3.31
C ILE A 184 -3.02 -0.89 3.94
N ASN A 185 -2.63 -2.10 4.36
CA ASN A 185 -1.29 -2.40 4.83
C ASN A 185 -0.59 -3.31 3.84
N THR A 186 0.60 -2.92 3.37
CA THR A 186 1.41 -3.74 2.47
C THR A 186 2.75 -4.05 3.12
N ASN A 187 3.12 -5.32 3.16
CA ASN A 187 4.34 -5.81 3.77
C ASN A 187 5.23 -6.51 2.72
N LEU A 188 6.36 -5.89 2.41
CA LEU A 188 7.37 -6.38 1.47
C LEU A 188 8.67 -6.82 2.18
N ARG A 189 8.64 -7.07 3.50
CA ARG A 189 9.86 -7.34 4.29
C ARG A 189 10.66 -8.52 3.76
N ASP A 190 9.99 -9.57 3.34
CA ASP A 190 10.63 -10.81 2.89
C ASP A 190 11.35 -10.65 1.55
N ILE A 191 10.95 -9.65 0.75
CA ILE A 191 11.57 -9.32 -0.54
C ILE A 191 12.38 -8.02 -0.48
N ARG A 192 12.63 -7.47 0.72
CA ARG A 192 13.32 -6.18 0.89
C ARG A 192 14.67 -6.12 0.17
N GLY A 193 15.39 -7.24 0.11
CA GLY A 193 16.67 -7.34 -0.59
C GLY A 193 16.58 -7.19 -2.12
N ASP A 194 15.38 -7.41 -2.69
CA ASP A 194 15.12 -7.24 -4.12
C ASP A 194 14.60 -5.83 -4.46
N VAL A 195 13.99 -5.16 -3.51
CA VAL A 195 13.41 -3.82 -3.70
C VAL A 195 14.52 -2.76 -3.64
N LEU A 196 14.70 -2.01 -4.75
CA LEU A 196 15.69 -0.93 -4.81
C LEU A 196 15.29 0.20 -3.85
N ASP A 197 16.25 0.65 -3.02
CA ASP A 197 16.07 1.73 -2.02
C ASP A 197 14.90 1.51 -1.04
N GLY A 198 14.32 0.30 -0.99
CA GLY A 198 13.20 -0.02 -0.13
C GLY A 198 11.89 0.67 -0.49
N ASN A 199 11.77 1.23 -1.70
CA ASN A 199 10.61 1.96 -2.16
C ASN A 199 9.68 1.08 -3.01
N PHE A 200 8.38 1.19 -2.76
CA PHE A 200 7.34 0.57 -3.58
C PHE A 200 6.22 1.60 -3.86
N ARG A 201 5.40 1.31 -4.85
CA ARG A 201 4.21 2.11 -5.18
C ARG A 201 2.95 1.29 -4.99
N LEU A 202 1.88 1.98 -4.67
CA LEU A 202 0.52 1.47 -4.72
C LEU A 202 -0.22 2.29 -5.78
N ASP A 203 -0.48 1.66 -6.91
CA ASP A 203 -1.02 2.34 -8.08
C ASP A 203 -2.55 2.18 -8.14
N TRP A 204 -3.22 3.27 -8.55
CA TRP A 204 -4.64 3.32 -8.81
C TRP A 204 -4.86 3.80 -10.24
N PHE A 205 -5.19 2.87 -11.12
CA PHE A 205 -5.49 3.18 -12.51
C PHE A 205 -7.01 3.35 -12.72
N GLY A 206 -7.39 4.23 -13.63
CA GLY A 206 -8.79 4.45 -14.02
C GLY A 206 -9.47 5.65 -13.35
N GLY A 207 -8.93 6.17 -12.26
CA GLY A 207 -9.53 7.31 -11.55
C GLY A 207 -10.89 7.01 -10.94
N LEU A 208 -11.64 8.07 -10.65
CA LEU A 208 -13.04 8.00 -10.24
C LEU A 208 -13.95 8.23 -11.45
N PRO A 209 -15.03 7.48 -11.63
CA PRO A 209 -15.97 7.71 -12.72
C PRO A 209 -16.64 9.08 -12.58
N LEU A 210 -16.91 9.72 -13.70
CA LEU A 210 -17.68 10.96 -13.73
C LEU A 210 -19.12 10.68 -13.25
N THR A 211 -19.59 11.49 -12.34
CA THR A 211 -20.91 11.32 -11.69
C THR A 211 -21.96 12.33 -12.16
N GLU A 212 -21.64 13.11 -13.22
CA GLU A 212 -22.56 14.10 -13.81
C GLU A 212 -23.56 13.49 -14.76
#